data_78486b18246002d8efffd6057762096c
#
_entry.id   78486b18246002d8efffd6057762096c
#
_cell.length_a   1.000
_cell.length_b   1.000
_cell.length_c   1.000
_cell.angle_alpha   90.00
_cell.angle_beta   90.00
_cell.angle_gamma   90.00
#
_symmetry.space_group_name_H-M   'P 1'
#
loop_
_entity.id
_entity.type
_entity.pdbx_description
1 polymer ?
#
loop_
_entity_poly.entity_id
_entity_poly.type
_entity_poly.pdbx_seq_one_letter_code
_entity_poly.pdbx_strand_id
1 'polypeptide(L)'
;MPKSTRLTAEFALSAFSLSGCPRWKRAEIAIAGRSNVGKSSLLNALTNVKGLARTSKTPGRTRCLNFFAVNESLALCDLPGFGYAKMSHDDAAKIASMMFEYINGRANLAAIAILIDCRRGPQEDELELAAMAVERGIGVIPVATKCDKLRSSERAAALKRFDLMHVAPIFCSATSGEGIEDLRRRILAVERAEAVKKAEVL
;
A
#
# COMPACT_ATOMS: atom_id res chain seq x y z
N MET A 1 -24.44 15.89 0.63
CA MET A 1 -23.84 15.38 -0.62
C MET A 1 -22.68 14.48 -0.25
N PRO A 2 -22.54 13.26 -0.79
CA PRO A 2 -21.35 12.45 -0.51
C PRO A 2 -20.12 13.22 -0.99
N LYS A 3 -19.13 13.42 -0.11
CA LYS A 3 -17.84 14.04 -0.49
C LYS A 3 -17.22 13.21 -1.61
N SER A 4 -16.72 13.89 -2.64
CA SER A 4 -16.02 13.25 -3.75
C SER A 4 -14.95 12.29 -3.22
N THR A 5 -14.95 11.06 -3.72
CA THR A 5 -13.91 10.06 -3.42
C THR A 5 -12.72 10.15 -4.39
N ARG A 6 -12.70 11.17 -5.24
CA ARG A 6 -11.63 11.40 -6.21
C ARG A 6 -10.31 11.70 -5.48
N LEU A 7 -9.27 10.96 -5.83
CA LEU A 7 -7.90 11.24 -5.40
C LEU A 7 -7.16 11.92 -6.55
N THR A 8 -6.74 13.16 -6.35
CA THR A 8 -5.78 13.83 -7.23
C THR A 8 -4.38 13.58 -6.68
N ALA A 9 -3.47 13.14 -7.53
CA ALA A 9 -2.13 12.77 -7.07
C ALA A 9 -1.05 13.24 -8.03
N GLU A 10 0.07 13.64 -7.47
CA GLU A 10 1.28 13.99 -8.19
C GLU A 10 2.50 13.32 -7.55
N PHE A 11 3.49 12.99 -8.36
CA PHE A 11 4.75 12.47 -7.85
C PHE A 11 5.51 13.58 -7.11
N ALA A 12 5.95 13.30 -5.89
CA ALA A 12 6.69 14.25 -5.08
C ALA A 12 8.21 14.01 -5.16
N LEU A 13 8.66 12.84 -4.69
CA LEU A 13 10.09 12.47 -4.73
C LEU A 13 10.28 10.95 -4.52
N SER A 14 11.50 10.50 -4.76
CA SER A 14 11.98 9.17 -4.35
C SER A 14 13.01 9.31 -3.23
N ALA A 15 12.90 8.47 -2.19
CA ALA A 15 13.84 8.43 -1.07
C ALA A 15 14.49 7.05 -0.96
N PHE A 16 15.77 7.02 -0.59
CA PHE A 16 16.56 5.80 -0.39
C PHE A 16 16.86 5.53 1.09
N SER A 17 16.37 6.39 1.97
CA SER A 17 16.51 6.29 3.42
C SER A 17 15.42 7.09 4.11
N LEU A 18 15.22 6.87 5.40
CA LEU A 18 14.26 7.63 6.20
C LEU A 18 14.57 9.15 6.20
N SER A 19 15.85 9.52 6.24
CA SER A 19 16.27 10.93 6.23
C SER A 19 15.97 11.67 4.93
N GLY A 20 15.87 10.92 3.81
CA GLY A 20 15.49 11.46 2.50
C GLY A 20 13.97 11.59 2.29
N CYS A 21 13.15 11.12 3.24
CA CYS A 21 11.71 11.24 3.12
C CYS A 21 11.22 12.69 3.21
N PRO A 22 10.09 13.03 2.56
CA PRO A 22 9.59 14.40 2.54
C PRO A 22 9.20 14.88 3.94
N ARG A 23 9.53 16.14 4.24
CA ARG A 23 9.19 16.79 5.53
C ARG A 23 7.84 17.50 5.42
N TRP A 24 6.77 16.75 5.47
CA TRP A 24 5.40 17.27 5.43
C TRP A 24 4.54 16.77 6.60
N LYS A 25 3.36 17.39 6.78
CA LYS A 25 2.39 17.00 7.83
C LYS A 25 1.25 16.14 7.29
N ARG A 26 1.36 15.62 6.06
CA ARG A 26 0.35 14.76 5.43
C ARG A 26 0.24 13.43 6.15
N ALA A 27 -0.96 12.90 6.30
CA ALA A 27 -1.13 11.49 6.67
C ALA A 27 -0.59 10.61 5.54
N GLU A 28 0.22 9.61 5.87
CA GLU A 28 0.82 8.72 4.86
C GLU A 28 0.20 7.35 4.90
N ILE A 29 -0.10 6.81 3.72
CA ILE A 29 -0.48 5.41 3.55
C ILE A 29 0.58 4.75 2.67
N ALA A 30 1.28 3.78 3.22
CA ALA A 30 2.23 2.97 2.47
C ALA A 30 1.49 1.91 1.64
N ILE A 31 1.99 1.68 0.43
CA ILE A 31 1.52 0.61 -0.46
C ILE A 31 2.63 -0.44 -0.53
N ALA A 32 2.40 -1.56 0.11
CA ALA A 32 3.36 -2.66 0.21
C ALA A 32 2.87 -3.90 -0.54
N GLY A 33 3.76 -4.80 -0.86
CA GLY A 33 3.44 -6.10 -1.43
C GLY A 33 4.54 -6.66 -2.30
N ARG A 34 4.42 -7.92 -2.60
CA ARG A 34 5.42 -8.66 -3.37
C ARG A 34 5.62 -8.09 -4.78
N SER A 35 6.76 -8.38 -5.35
CA SER A 35 7.05 -8.03 -6.74
C SER A 35 5.96 -8.59 -7.67
N ASN A 36 5.51 -7.79 -8.64
CA ASN A 36 4.44 -8.14 -9.60
C ASN A 36 3.04 -8.40 -8.98
N VAL A 37 2.79 -8.01 -7.75
CA VAL A 37 1.44 -8.09 -7.15
C VAL A 37 0.45 -7.11 -7.76
N GLY A 38 0.94 -6.05 -8.43
CA GLY A 38 0.12 -5.04 -9.10
C GLY A 38 0.14 -3.66 -8.44
N LYS A 39 1.14 -3.33 -7.58
CA LYS A 39 1.22 -2.04 -6.85
C LYS A 39 1.08 -0.82 -7.77
N SER A 40 1.95 -0.67 -8.76
CA SER A 40 1.90 0.50 -9.66
C SER A 40 0.61 0.58 -10.47
N SER A 41 0.06 -0.55 -10.89
CA SER A 41 -1.24 -0.59 -11.60
C SER A 41 -2.37 -0.13 -10.69
N LEU A 42 -2.37 -0.58 -9.42
CA LEU A 42 -3.37 -0.19 -8.44
C LEU A 42 -3.25 1.30 -8.08
N LEU A 43 -2.03 1.82 -7.89
CA LEU A 43 -1.78 3.25 -7.66
C LEU A 43 -2.36 4.11 -8.79
N ASN A 44 -2.09 3.74 -10.03
CA ASN A 44 -2.63 4.46 -11.20
C ASN A 44 -4.17 4.39 -11.25
N ALA A 45 -4.77 3.24 -10.91
CA ALA A 45 -6.22 3.09 -10.85
C ALA A 45 -6.85 3.89 -9.69
N LEU A 46 -6.25 3.88 -8.51
CA LEU A 46 -6.69 4.64 -7.34
C LEU A 46 -6.73 6.15 -7.62
N THR A 47 -5.69 6.67 -8.23
CA THR A 47 -5.55 8.11 -8.50
C THR A 47 -6.20 8.54 -9.80
N ASN A 48 -6.59 7.58 -10.64
CA ASN A 48 -7.07 7.82 -12.01
C ASN A 48 -6.06 8.62 -12.87
N VAL A 49 -4.76 8.48 -12.57
CA VAL A 49 -3.66 9.13 -13.31
C VAL A 49 -2.85 8.05 -14.01
N LYS A 50 -2.90 8.05 -15.35
CA LYS A 50 -2.12 7.10 -16.14
C LYS A 50 -0.63 7.39 -16.01
N GLY A 51 0.16 6.37 -15.65
CA GLY A 51 1.62 6.48 -15.59
C GLY A 51 2.16 7.25 -14.37
N LEU A 52 1.35 7.59 -13.37
CA LEU A 52 1.80 8.20 -12.13
C LEU A 52 2.87 7.32 -11.46
N ALA A 53 2.56 6.06 -11.22
CA ALA A 53 3.53 5.06 -10.86
C ALA A 53 3.97 4.29 -12.11
N ARG A 54 5.28 4.25 -12.36
CA ARG A 54 5.83 3.53 -13.52
C ARG A 54 5.59 2.03 -13.38
N THR A 55 4.78 1.48 -14.28
CA THR A 55 4.61 0.03 -14.37
C THR A 55 5.81 -0.57 -15.11
N SER A 56 6.54 -1.46 -14.46
CA SER A 56 7.63 -2.20 -15.10
C SER A 56 7.28 -3.69 -15.16
N LYS A 57 7.51 -4.30 -16.31
CA LYS A 57 7.48 -5.77 -16.45
C LYS A 57 8.74 -6.42 -15.86
N THR A 58 9.80 -5.63 -15.65
CA THR A 58 11.06 -6.10 -15.05
C THR A 58 10.95 -6.00 -13.54
N PRO A 59 10.98 -7.12 -12.81
CA PRO A 59 10.91 -7.14 -11.35
C PRO A 59 12.17 -6.51 -10.72
N GLY A 60 12.05 -5.96 -9.48
CA GLY A 60 13.17 -5.40 -8.74
C GLY A 60 13.65 -4.01 -9.17
N ARG A 61 12.84 -3.29 -9.97
CA ARG A 61 13.19 -1.93 -10.43
C ARG A 61 12.99 -0.84 -9.39
N THR A 62 12.02 -1.02 -8.49
CA THR A 62 11.75 -0.06 -7.42
C THR A 62 12.63 -0.42 -6.22
N ARG A 63 13.73 0.33 -6.04
CA ARG A 63 14.69 0.15 -4.95
C ARG A 63 14.64 1.33 -3.97
N CYS A 64 13.60 2.12 -4.01
CA CYS A 64 13.42 3.33 -3.21
C CYS A 64 11.95 3.48 -2.78
N LEU A 65 11.71 4.34 -1.83
CA LEU A 65 10.40 4.78 -1.41
C LEU A 65 9.92 5.87 -2.37
N ASN A 66 8.81 5.68 -3.08
CA ASN A 66 8.27 6.70 -3.98
C ASN A 66 7.07 7.38 -3.33
N PHE A 67 7.16 8.67 -3.14
CA PHE A 67 6.14 9.49 -2.49
C PHE A 67 5.29 10.23 -3.52
N PHE A 68 3.98 10.18 -3.27
CA PHE A 68 2.97 10.89 -4.07
C PHE A 68 2.15 11.76 -3.13
N ALA A 69 2.11 13.06 -3.42
CA ALA A 69 1.18 13.97 -2.75
C ALA A 69 -0.23 13.70 -3.28
N VAL A 70 -1.19 13.51 -2.38
CA VAL A 70 -2.58 13.19 -2.73
C VAL A 70 -3.48 14.18 -2.02
N ASN A 71 -4.35 14.83 -2.76
CA ASN A 71 -5.18 15.91 -2.25
C ASN A 71 -4.33 16.91 -1.42
N GLU A 72 -4.90 17.51 -0.36
CA GLU A 72 -4.19 18.50 0.46
C GLU A 72 -3.47 17.88 1.67
N SER A 73 -4.01 16.81 2.24
CA SER A 73 -3.62 16.28 3.56
C SER A 73 -3.15 14.83 3.56
N LEU A 74 -3.20 14.16 2.41
CA LEU A 74 -2.84 12.75 2.26
C LEU A 74 -1.57 12.60 1.42
N ALA A 75 -0.84 11.53 1.65
CA ALA A 75 0.22 11.04 0.77
C ALA A 75 0.17 9.53 0.63
N LEU A 76 0.59 9.03 -0.53
CA LEU A 76 0.84 7.62 -0.76
C LEU A 76 2.34 7.39 -0.88
N CYS A 77 2.84 6.30 -0.29
CA CYS A 77 4.23 5.86 -0.42
C CYS A 77 4.28 4.47 -1.06
N ASP A 78 4.75 4.36 -2.31
CA ASP A 78 4.99 3.06 -2.95
C ASP A 78 6.29 2.47 -2.43
N LEU A 79 6.17 1.41 -1.63
CA LEU A 79 7.32 0.70 -1.08
C LEU A 79 7.93 -0.23 -2.14
N PRO A 80 9.23 -0.53 -2.07
CA PRO A 80 9.85 -1.56 -2.91
C PRO A 80 9.10 -2.87 -2.80
N GLY A 81 9.00 -3.58 -3.92
CA GLY A 81 8.42 -4.93 -3.90
C GLY A 81 9.40 -5.93 -3.29
N PHE A 82 8.95 -6.71 -2.33
CA PHE A 82 9.71 -7.79 -1.70
C PHE A 82 9.48 -9.16 -2.37
N GLY A 83 10.19 -10.19 -1.90
CA GLY A 83 10.00 -11.59 -2.33
C GLY A 83 10.38 -11.85 -3.79
N TYR A 84 11.39 -11.17 -4.32
CA TYR A 84 11.89 -11.41 -5.67
C TYR A 84 13.07 -12.40 -5.66
N ALA A 85 12.85 -13.62 -6.19
CA ALA A 85 13.81 -14.74 -6.16
C ALA A 85 15.14 -14.50 -6.89
N LYS A 86 15.22 -13.49 -7.80
CA LYS A 86 16.45 -13.15 -8.54
C LYS A 86 17.19 -11.92 -7.98
N MET A 87 16.80 -11.43 -6.81
CA MET A 87 17.50 -10.32 -6.14
C MET A 87 18.71 -10.88 -5.40
N SER A 88 19.84 -10.16 -5.41
CA SER A 88 20.97 -10.53 -4.57
C SER A 88 20.60 -10.45 -3.09
N HIS A 89 21.22 -11.26 -2.24
CA HIS A 89 20.98 -11.20 -0.79
C HIS A 89 21.23 -9.81 -0.21
N ASP A 90 22.27 -9.13 -0.69
CA ASP A 90 22.63 -7.77 -0.24
C ASP A 90 21.57 -6.73 -0.62
N ASP A 91 21.03 -6.80 -1.84
CA ASP A 91 19.96 -5.90 -2.28
C ASP A 91 18.66 -6.15 -1.50
N ALA A 92 18.33 -7.41 -1.24
CA ALA A 92 17.17 -7.81 -0.44
C ALA A 92 17.29 -7.29 1.00
N ALA A 93 18.46 -7.45 1.63
CA ALA A 93 18.74 -6.96 2.97
C ALA A 93 18.64 -5.43 3.06
N LYS A 94 19.21 -4.70 2.08
CA LYS A 94 19.10 -3.23 2.02
C LYS A 94 17.66 -2.75 1.90
N ILE A 95 16.85 -3.40 1.08
CA ILE A 95 15.42 -3.07 0.92
C ILE A 95 14.67 -3.36 2.21
N ALA A 96 14.90 -4.49 2.84
CA ALA A 96 14.29 -4.86 4.12
C ALA A 96 14.65 -3.85 5.22
N SER A 97 15.93 -3.47 5.35
CA SER A 97 16.39 -2.45 6.31
C SER A 97 15.71 -1.09 6.06
N MET A 98 15.65 -0.64 4.81
CA MET A 98 15.00 0.63 4.47
C MET A 98 13.50 0.61 4.79
N MET A 99 12.80 -0.50 4.51
CA MET A 99 11.39 -0.65 4.84
C MET A 99 11.19 -0.68 6.35
N PHE A 100 12.03 -1.40 7.08
CA PHE A 100 12.01 -1.47 8.54
C PHE A 100 12.22 -0.08 9.16
N GLU A 101 13.24 0.65 8.73
CA GLU A 101 13.52 2.02 9.19
C GLU A 101 12.35 2.97 8.91
N TYR A 102 11.75 2.88 7.70
CA TYR A 102 10.59 3.68 7.33
C TYR A 102 9.39 3.38 8.23
N ILE A 103 9.03 2.11 8.41
CA ILE A 103 7.87 1.72 9.22
C ILE A 103 8.07 2.11 10.69
N ASN A 104 9.27 1.94 11.22
CA ASN A 104 9.56 2.24 12.63
C ASN A 104 9.78 3.73 12.91
N GLY A 105 10.34 4.48 11.98
CA GLY A 105 10.73 5.87 12.18
C GLY A 105 9.78 6.91 11.58
N ARG A 106 8.80 6.50 10.76
CA ARG A 106 7.95 7.46 10.07
C ARG A 106 6.73 7.87 10.89
N ALA A 107 6.80 9.03 11.52
CA ALA A 107 5.73 9.55 12.40
C ALA A 107 4.40 9.80 11.68
N ASN A 108 4.41 10.08 10.37
CA ASN A 108 3.20 10.38 9.59
C ASN A 108 2.54 9.12 9.00
N LEU A 109 3.14 7.94 9.16
CA LEU A 109 2.62 6.69 8.61
C LEU A 109 1.38 6.25 9.39
N ALA A 110 0.21 6.44 8.79
CA ALA A 110 -1.09 6.16 9.40
C ALA A 110 -1.59 4.74 9.12
N ALA A 111 -1.28 4.22 7.93
CA ALA A 111 -1.67 2.86 7.55
C ALA A 111 -0.74 2.26 6.49
N ILE A 112 -0.78 0.93 6.39
CA ILE A 112 -0.12 0.17 5.31
C ILE A 112 -1.20 -0.62 4.56
N ALA A 113 -1.36 -0.34 3.26
CA ALA A 113 -2.13 -1.18 2.36
C ALA A 113 -1.22 -2.32 1.86
N ILE A 114 -1.48 -3.53 2.33
CA ILE A 114 -0.71 -4.73 1.98
C ILE A 114 -1.41 -5.44 0.82
N LEU A 115 -0.78 -5.40 -0.35
CA LEU A 115 -1.30 -5.97 -1.58
C LEU A 115 -0.90 -7.43 -1.70
N ILE A 116 -1.89 -8.29 -1.87
CA ILE A 116 -1.75 -9.74 -1.91
C ILE A 116 -2.51 -10.28 -3.12
N ASP A 117 -1.88 -11.11 -3.93
CA ASP A 117 -2.59 -11.79 -5.03
C ASP A 117 -3.66 -12.74 -4.44
N CYS A 118 -4.94 -12.45 -4.73
CA CYS A 118 -6.07 -13.15 -4.13
C CYS A 118 -6.08 -14.67 -4.37
N ARG A 119 -5.37 -15.14 -5.41
CA ARG A 119 -5.26 -16.57 -5.74
C ARG A 119 -4.31 -17.30 -4.79
N ARG A 120 -3.34 -16.58 -4.19
CA ARG A 120 -2.33 -17.14 -3.27
C ARG A 120 -2.73 -16.98 -1.80
N GLY A 121 -3.34 -15.83 -1.46
CA GLY A 121 -3.52 -15.39 -0.08
C GLY A 121 -2.21 -14.86 0.54
N PRO A 122 -2.27 -14.38 1.79
CA PRO A 122 -1.10 -13.87 2.50
C PRO A 122 -0.08 -14.99 2.75
N GLN A 123 1.18 -14.63 2.63
CA GLN A 123 2.34 -15.47 2.94
C GLN A 123 3.06 -14.86 4.16
N GLU A 124 4.12 -15.51 4.61
CA GLU A 124 4.88 -15.11 5.79
C GLU A 124 5.31 -13.65 5.76
N ASP A 125 5.93 -13.20 4.65
CA ASP A 125 6.37 -11.80 4.49
C ASP A 125 5.24 -10.77 4.70
N GLU A 126 4.02 -11.06 4.19
CA GLU A 126 2.87 -10.16 4.34
C GLU A 126 2.30 -10.19 5.75
N LEU A 127 2.32 -11.36 6.42
CA LEU A 127 1.88 -11.51 7.80
C LEU A 127 2.84 -10.83 8.78
N GLU A 128 4.14 -10.99 8.60
CA GLU A 128 5.17 -10.30 9.39
C GLU A 128 5.05 -8.77 9.26
N LEU A 129 4.85 -8.29 8.04
CA LEU A 129 4.65 -6.86 7.78
C LEU A 129 3.38 -6.33 8.49
N ALA A 130 2.29 -7.11 8.48
CA ALA A 130 1.05 -6.75 9.17
C ALA A 130 1.25 -6.73 10.69
N ALA A 131 1.94 -7.72 11.26
CA ALA A 131 2.25 -7.78 12.69
C ALA A 131 3.08 -6.56 13.13
N MET A 132 4.16 -6.25 12.39
CA MET A 132 5.01 -5.07 12.66
C MET A 132 4.19 -3.77 12.63
N ALA A 133 3.29 -3.61 11.67
CA ALA A 133 2.42 -2.44 11.58
C ALA A 133 1.52 -2.32 12.81
N VAL A 134 0.88 -3.41 13.22
CA VAL A 134 -0.01 -3.45 14.40
C VAL A 134 0.75 -3.11 15.68
N GLU A 135 1.94 -3.67 15.90
CA GLU A 135 2.80 -3.37 17.05
C GLU A 135 3.15 -1.89 17.15
N ARG A 136 3.22 -1.20 16.02
CA ARG A 136 3.48 0.25 15.93
C ARG A 136 2.22 1.11 15.98
N GLY A 137 1.03 0.53 16.14
CA GLY A 137 -0.23 1.24 16.09
C GLY A 137 -0.60 1.77 14.69
N ILE A 138 0.04 1.24 13.64
CA ILE A 138 -0.21 1.61 12.25
C ILE A 138 -1.37 0.75 11.72
N GLY A 139 -2.34 1.37 11.06
CA GLY A 139 -3.48 0.67 10.48
C GLY A 139 -3.06 -0.29 9.37
N VAL A 140 -3.71 -1.47 9.30
CA VAL A 140 -3.50 -2.44 8.22
C VAL A 140 -4.71 -2.49 7.31
N ILE A 141 -4.49 -2.40 6.00
CA ILE A 141 -5.52 -2.52 4.96
C ILE A 141 -5.12 -3.67 4.04
N PRO A 142 -5.62 -4.90 4.25
CA PRO A 142 -5.38 -6.00 3.33
C PRO A 142 -6.10 -5.75 2.00
N VAL A 143 -5.36 -5.86 0.89
CA VAL A 143 -5.89 -5.67 -0.46
C VAL A 143 -5.68 -6.93 -1.29
N ALA A 144 -6.77 -7.66 -1.56
CA ALA A 144 -6.77 -8.85 -2.39
C ALA A 144 -6.77 -8.45 -3.88
N THR A 145 -5.58 -8.39 -4.49
CA THR A 145 -5.42 -7.93 -5.88
C THR A 145 -5.75 -9.00 -6.91
N LYS A 146 -5.95 -8.57 -8.16
CA LYS A 146 -6.22 -9.44 -9.33
C LYS A 146 -7.50 -10.28 -9.16
N CYS A 147 -8.51 -9.75 -8.50
CA CYS A 147 -9.78 -10.46 -8.29
C CYS A 147 -10.51 -10.80 -9.60
N ASP A 148 -10.20 -10.10 -10.70
CA ASP A 148 -10.63 -10.42 -12.05
C ASP A 148 -10.13 -11.79 -12.57
N LYS A 149 -9.17 -12.41 -11.89
CA LYS A 149 -8.64 -13.74 -12.20
C LYS A 149 -9.31 -14.87 -11.42
N LEU A 150 -10.23 -14.54 -10.50
CA LEU A 150 -11.02 -15.52 -9.76
C LEU A 150 -12.34 -15.81 -10.45
N ARG A 151 -12.74 -17.08 -10.47
CA ARG A 151 -14.12 -17.46 -10.77
C ARG A 151 -15.00 -17.12 -9.56
N SER A 152 -16.28 -16.88 -9.78
CA SER A 152 -17.22 -16.57 -8.70
C SER A 152 -17.25 -17.65 -7.61
N SER A 153 -17.12 -18.92 -7.98
CA SER A 153 -17.05 -20.07 -7.06
C SER A 153 -15.79 -20.10 -6.19
N GLU A 154 -14.71 -19.45 -6.60
CA GLU A 154 -13.43 -19.44 -5.88
C GLU A 154 -13.34 -18.31 -4.85
N ARG A 155 -14.27 -17.33 -4.92
CA ARG A 155 -14.20 -16.11 -4.12
C ARG A 155 -14.31 -16.36 -2.62
N ALA A 156 -15.20 -17.24 -2.20
CA ALA A 156 -15.36 -17.62 -0.80
C ALA A 156 -14.10 -18.31 -0.24
N ALA A 157 -13.49 -19.21 -1.03
CA ALA A 157 -12.24 -19.86 -0.65
C ALA A 157 -11.06 -18.87 -0.62
N ALA A 158 -11.04 -17.91 -1.53
CA ALA A 158 -10.04 -16.85 -1.53
C ALA A 158 -10.17 -15.97 -0.28
N LEU A 159 -11.38 -15.59 0.12
CA LEU A 159 -11.63 -14.80 1.33
C LEU A 159 -11.09 -15.50 2.58
N LYS A 160 -11.36 -16.79 2.77
CA LYS A 160 -10.88 -17.58 3.91
C LYS A 160 -9.35 -17.58 4.08
N ARG A 161 -8.59 -17.43 2.98
CA ARG A 161 -7.13 -17.34 3.06
C ARG A 161 -6.64 -16.12 3.82
N PHE A 162 -7.47 -15.07 3.92
CA PHE A 162 -7.15 -13.83 4.62
C PHE A 162 -7.51 -13.85 6.11
N ASP A 163 -8.10 -14.92 6.63
CA ASP A 163 -8.50 -15.02 8.04
C ASP A 163 -7.32 -14.79 9.00
N LEU A 164 -6.10 -15.19 8.59
CA LEU A 164 -4.86 -14.95 9.35
C LEU A 164 -4.49 -13.46 9.50
N MET A 165 -5.05 -12.58 8.70
CA MET A 165 -4.80 -11.14 8.83
C MET A 165 -5.73 -10.46 9.85
N HIS A 166 -6.73 -11.17 10.38
CA HIS A 166 -7.72 -10.68 11.34
C HIS A 166 -8.48 -9.40 10.88
N VAL A 167 -8.32 -9.00 9.62
CA VAL A 167 -8.97 -7.86 8.98
C VAL A 167 -9.46 -8.30 7.61
N ALA A 168 -10.73 -8.05 7.30
CA ALA A 168 -11.30 -8.42 6.02
C ALA A 168 -10.61 -7.69 4.86
N PRO A 169 -10.21 -8.40 3.79
CA PRO A 169 -9.56 -7.81 2.64
C PRO A 169 -10.54 -7.04 1.76
N ILE A 170 -10.03 -6.03 1.07
CA ILE A 170 -10.74 -5.39 -0.03
C ILE A 170 -10.29 -6.08 -1.33
N PHE A 171 -11.22 -6.74 -2.01
CA PHE A 171 -10.95 -7.35 -3.31
C PHE A 171 -10.85 -6.26 -4.38
N CYS A 172 -9.72 -6.18 -5.06
CA CYS A 172 -9.45 -5.16 -6.06
C CYS A 172 -8.93 -5.74 -7.37
N SER A 173 -9.32 -5.10 -8.47
CA SER A 173 -8.70 -5.28 -9.78
C SER A 173 -8.42 -3.92 -10.42
N ALA A 174 -7.15 -3.65 -10.68
CA ALA A 174 -6.76 -2.47 -11.45
C ALA A 174 -7.17 -2.56 -12.93
N THR A 175 -7.49 -3.75 -13.43
CA THR A 175 -7.89 -4.00 -14.81
C THR A 175 -9.39 -3.77 -15.01
N SER A 176 -10.23 -4.34 -14.14
CA SER A 176 -11.69 -4.19 -14.23
C SER A 176 -12.23 -2.98 -13.48
N GLY A 177 -11.45 -2.37 -12.58
CA GLY A 177 -11.88 -1.30 -11.69
C GLY A 177 -12.63 -1.79 -10.45
N GLU A 178 -12.85 -3.10 -10.31
CA GLU A 178 -13.54 -3.67 -9.15
C GLU A 178 -12.82 -3.32 -7.84
N GLY A 179 -13.57 -2.89 -6.82
CA GLY A 179 -13.08 -2.58 -5.48
C GLY A 179 -12.22 -1.31 -5.34
N ILE A 180 -11.91 -0.62 -6.45
CA ILE A 180 -11.10 0.61 -6.41
C ILE A 180 -11.78 1.70 -5.58
N GLU A 181 -13.09 1.84 -5.72
CA GLU A 181 -13.86 2.82 -4.98
C GLU A 181 -13.95 2.49 -3.48
N ASP A 182 -14.05 1.21 -3.12
CA ASP A 182 -14.03 0.75 -1.74
C ASP A 182 -12.69 1.05 -1.08
N LEU A 183 -11.59 0.80 -1.81
CA LEU A 183 -10.26 1.10 -1.35
C LEU A 183 -10.03 2.62 -1.20
N ARG A 184 -10.53 3.45 -2.12
CA ARG A 184 -10.50 4.91 -1.97
C ARG A 184 -11.21 5.36 -0.70
N ARG A 185 -12.41 4.83 -0.45
CA ARG A 185 -13.18 5.14 0.77
C ARG A 185 -12.41 4.77 2.03
N ARG A 186 -11.76 3.62 2.05
CA ARG A 186 -10.94 3.17 3.18
C ARG A 186 -9.74 4.09 3.42
N ILE A 187 -9.03 4.48 2.35
CA ILE A 187 -7.91 5.42 2.39
C ILE A 187 -8.35 6.78 2.95
N LEU A 188 -9.43 7.34 2.44
CA LEU A 188 -9.98 8.61 2.93
C LEU A 188 -10.54 8.53 4.35
N ALA A 189 -10.96 7.35 4.81
CA ALA A 189 -11.36 7.15 6.20
C ALA A 189 -10.16 7.24 7.15
N VAL A 190 -9.01 6.68 6.76
CA VAL A 190 -7.74 6.79 7.53
C VAL A 190 -7.29 8.25 7.60
N GLU A 191 -7.31 8.97 6.48
CA GLU A 191 -6.97 10.40 6.44
C GLU A 191 -7.79 11.21 7.43
N ARG A 192 -9.11 10.99 7.46
CA ARG A 192 -10.02 11.69 8.38
C ARG A 192 -9.76 11.36 9.84
N ALA A 193 -9.50 10.09 10.15
CA ALA A 193 -9.18 9.66 11.52
C ALA A 193 -7.90 10.33 12.02
N GLU A 194 -6.87 10.45 11.19
CA GLU A 194 -5.63 11.13 11.53
C GLU A 194 -5.81 12.66 11.69
N ALA A 195 -6.68 13.27 10.91
CA ALA A 195 -7.00 14.68 11.06
C ALA A 195 -7.69 14.97 12.42
N VAL A 196 -8.59 14.09 12.87
CA VAL A 196 -9.25 14.20 14.18
C VAL A 196 -8.24 14.07 15.31
N LYS A 197 -7.39 13.02 15.30
CA LYS A 197 -6.33 12.82 16.32
C LYS A 197 -5.44 14.05 16.46
N LYS A 198 -5.05 14.68 15.33
CA LYS A 198 -4.19 15.87 15.34
C LYS A 198 -4.91 17.10 15.90
N ALA A 199 -6.22 17.21 15.76
CA ALA A 199 -7.01 18.31 16.31
C ALA A 199 -7.24 18.19 17.83
N GLU A 200 -7.23 16.96 18.36
CA GLU A 200 -7.40 16.69 19.80
C GLU A 200 -6.12 16.93 20.63
N VAL A 201 -4.96 17.03 19.96
CA VAL A 201 -3.64 17.22 20.61
C VAL A 201 -3.21 18.70 20.65
N LEU A 202 -3.97 19.59 20.02
CA LEU A 202 -3.75 21.05 20.01
C LEU A 202 -4.67 21.76 21.00
#